data_abe743d0a69fc42a5e1909d3299ab06c
#
_entry.id   abe743d0a69fc42a5e1909d3299ab06c
#
_cell.length_a   1.000
_cell.length_b   1.000
_cell.length_c   1.000
_cell.angle_alpha   90.00
_cell.angle_beta   90.00
_cell.angle_gamma   90.00
#
_symmetry.space_group_name_H-M   'P 1'
#
loop_
_entity.id
_entity.type
_entity.pdbx_description
1 polymer ?
#
loop_
_entity_poly.entity_id
_entity_poly.type
_entity_poly.pdbx_seq_one_letter_code
_entity_poly.pdbx_strand_id
1 'polypeptide(L)'
;MTRKIGIIGLGHVGATLAHSMILKHTCDHLVLIDTNEKKVKADALDFCDTVANTGYPVHITVNDYAALEDADVVVSTLGNIELQANNTDDRFAELPFTSKQVVQVARDLKASGFSGVLLVVTNPVDAVTQLYQQYTGLPKEQVIGTGTLLDTARMKRAVADRLQVSPASVSGYNLGEHGNSQFVAWSQVRVKGHAITDLFSQEELDAINYESLRGGHTVFFGKFYTNFGIAAAAQRLAEAVINDSHEEMPVSNYRPEYGTYLGYPAIVGRKGIIERLDLHLTEEEKEKLLHSAETIKENTR
;
A
#
# COMPACT_ATOMS: atom_id res chain seq x y z
N MET A 1 8.45 -24.74 1.36
CA MET A 1 7.76 -23.95 2.39
C MET A 1 6.42 -23.54 1.82
N THR A 2 5.34 -23.64 2.58
CA THR A 2 4.01 -23.17 2.18
C THR A 2 3.96 -21.65 2.29
N ARG A 3 3.59 -20.97 1.22
CA ARG A 3 3.41 -19.50 1.21
C ARG A 3 2.04 -19.20 1.79
N LYS A 4 2.00 -18.64 3.00
CA LYS A 4 0.74 -18.32 3.68
C LYS A 4 0.54 -16.82 3.76
N ILE A 5 -0.62 -16.34 3.29
CA ILE A 5 -0.99 -14.93 3.31
C ILE A 5 -2.34 -14.76 4.02
N GLY A 6 -2.42 -13.81 4.94
CA GLY A 6 -3.66 -13.35 5.53
C GLY A 6 -4.17 -12.07 4.86
N ILE A 7 -5.49 -11.94 4.67
CA ILE A 7 -6.13 -10.68 4.25
C ILE A 7 -7.20 -10.34 5.28
N ILE A 8 -7.11 -9.16 5.89
CA ILE A 8 -8.04 -8.65 6.89
C ILE A 8 -8.83 -7.49 6.30
N GLY A 9 -10.14 -7.67 6.16
CA GLY A 9 -11.05 -6.79 5.46
C GLY A 9 -11.30 -7.24 4.01
N LEU A 10 -12.45 -7.85 3.74
CA LEU A 10 -12.84 -8.35 2.41
C LEU A 10 -13.79 -7.36 1.70
N GLY A 11 -13.50 -6.06 1.80
CA GLY A 11 -14.16 -5.04 1.00
C GLY A 11 -13.75 -5.10 -0.49
N HIS A 12 -13.95 -4.01 -1.23
CA HIS A 12 -13.58 -3.95 -2.65
C HIS A 12 -12.09 -4.23 -2.89
N VAL A 13 -11.21 -3.72 -2.02
CA VAL A 13 -9.76 -3.90 -2.17
C VAL A 13 -9.35 -5.31 -1.79
N GLY A 14 -9.75 -5.78 -0.60
CA GLY A 14 -9.35 -7.09 -0.08
C GLY A 14 -9.84 -8.25 -0.95
N ALA A 15 -11.09 -8.21 -1.41
CA ALA A 15 -11.62 -9.23 -2.31
C ALA A 15 -10.90 -9.21 -3.69
N THR A 16 -10.61 -8.02 -4.24
CA THR A 16 -9.84 -7.90 -5.48
C THR A 16 -8.41 -8.45 -5.31
N LEU A 17 -7.77 -8.15 -4.17
CA LEU A 17 -6.44 -8.64 -3.84
C LEU A 17 -6.43 -10.17 -3.71
N ALA A 18 -7.36 -10.75 -2.95
CA ALA A 18 -7.50 -12.20 -2.77
C ALA A 18 -7.65 -12.91 -4.12
N HIS A 19 -8.57 -12.45 -4.96
CA HIS A 19 -8.77 -12.99 -6.31
C HIS A 19 -7.50 -12.90 -7.17
N SER A 20 -6.82 -11.75 -7.15
CA SER A 20 -5.58 -11.55 -7.89
C SER A 20 -4.46 -12.49 -7.43
N MET A 21 -4.32 -12.71 -6.11
CA MET A 21 -3.33 -13.63 -5.53
C MET A 21 -3.60 -15.09 -5.93
N ILE A 22 -4.86 -15.49 -6.00
CA ILE A 22 -5.25 -16.83 -6.48
C ILE A 22 -4.86 -16.98 -7.96
N LEU A 23 -5.25 -16.02 -8.81
CA LEU A 23 -4.97 -16.10 -10.25
C LEU A 23 -3.47 -16.11 -10.58
N LYS A 24 -2.66 -15.39 -9.80
CA LYS A 24 -1.20 -15.35 -9.98
C LYS A 24 -0.45 -16.44 -9.19
N HIS A 25 -1.17 -17.27 -8.45
CA HIS A 25 -0.57 -18.28 -7.58
C HIS A 25 0.52 -17.69 -6.65
N THR A 26 0.18 -16.58 -5.99
CA THR A 26 1.09 -15.89 -5.07
C THR A 26 1.22 -16.63 -3.73
N CYS A 27 0.18 -17.36 -3.32
CA CYS A 27 0.14 -18.13 -2.07
C CYS A 27 -0.39 -19.54 -2.28
N ASP A 28 -0.07 -20.42 -1.33
CA ASP A 28 -0.58 -21.79 -1.24
C ASP A 28 -1.69 -21.90 -0.18
N HIS A 29 -1.71 -20.96 0.79
CA HIS A 29 -2.74 -20.86 1.83
C HIS A 29 -3.15 -19.39 1.99
N LEU A 30 -4.44 -19.13 1.87
CA LEU A 30 -5.05 -17.81 2.02
C LEU A 30 -5.98 -17.81 3.24
N VAL A 31 -5.71 -16.94 4.22
CA VAL A 31 -6.55 -16.75 5.40
C VAL A 31 -7.35 -15.44 5.24
N LEU A 32 -8.67 -15.54 5.23
CA LEU A 32 -9.59 -14.43 5.00
C LEU A 32 -10.28 -14.05 6.31
N ILE A 33 -10.13 -12.80 6.73
CA ILE A 33 -10.73 -12.27 7.97
C ILE A 33 -11.64 -11.11 7.63
N ASP A 34 -12.92 -11.19 8.02
CA ASP A 34 -13.87 -10.08 7.90
C ASP A 34 -14.96 -10.19 8.97
N THR A 35 -15.43 -9.07 9.48
CA THR A 35 -16.53 -9.01 10.45
C THR A 35 -17.88 -9.38 9.84
N ASN A 36 -18.03 -9.22 8.51
CA ASN A 36 -19.21 -9.67 7.79
C ASN A 36 -19.09 -11.16 7.44
N GLU A 37 -19.43 -12.01 8.40
CA GLU A 37 -19.32 -13.47 8.27
C GLU A 37 -20.04 -14.03 7.03
N LYS A 38 -21.20 -13.46 6.68
CA LYS A 38 -21.97 -13.93 5.52
C LYS A 38 -21.22 -13.66 4.23
N LYS A 39 -20.63 -12.46 4.11
CA LYS A 39 -19.88 -12.05 2.92
C LYS A 39 -18.59 -12.86 2.79
N VAL A 40 -17.78 -12.97 3.84
CA VAL A 40 -16.48 -13.64 3.75
C VAL A 40 -16.64 -15.14 3.46
N LYS A 41 -17.69 -15.79 3.96
CA LYS A 41 -18.01 -17.19 3.62
C LYS A 41 -18.45 -17.35 2.16
N ALA A 42 -19.21 -16.38 1.64
CA ALA A 42 -19.61 -16.35 0.22
C ALA A 42 -18.40 -16.11 -0.71
N ASP A 43 -17.56 -15.11 -0.38
CA ASP A 43 -16.32 -14.83 -1.11
C ASP A 43 -15.39 -16.07 -1.12
N ALA A 44 -15.24 -16.74 0.03
CA ALA A 44 -14.41 -17.95 0.12
C ALA A 44 -14.91 -19.07 -0.79
N LEU A 45 -16.22 -19.27 -0.88
CA LEU A 45 -16.80 -20.27 -1.79
C LEU A 45 -16.52 -19.89 -3.26
N ASP A 46 -16.75 -18.65 -3.65
CA ASP A 46 -16.48 -18.14 -5.01
C ASP A 46 -14.98 -18.22 -5.36
N PHE A 47 -14.10 -17.98 -4.38
CA PHE A 47 -12.66 -18.20 -4.55
C PHE A 47 -12.31 -19.69 -4.70
N CYS A 48 -13.00 -20.61 -4.03
CA CYS A 48 -12.82 -22.04 -4.27
C CYS A 48 -13.21 -22.41 -5.71
N ASP A 49 -14.29 -21.81 -6.24
CA ASP A 49 -14.68 -21.99 -7.65
C ASP A 49 -13.62 -21.41 -8.60
N THR A 50 -13.00 -20.27 -8.23
CA THR A 50 -11.85 -19.72 -8.97
C THR A 50 -10.67 -20.70 -8.96
N VAL A 51 -10.29 -21.23 -7.78
CA VAL A 51 -9.21 -22.21 -7.64
C VAL A 51 -9.47 -23.44 -8.52
N ALA A 52 -10.71 -23.94 -8.57
CA ALA A 52 -11.07 -25.07 -9.43
C ALA A 52 -10.83 -24.80 -10.94
N ASN A 53 -10.81 -23.52 -11.35
CA ASN A 53 -10.57 -23.12 -12.74
C ASN A 53 -9.11 -22.74 -13.04
N THR A 54 -8.26 -22.46 -12.01
CA THR A 54 -6.87 -22.08 -12.23
C THR A 54 -5.91 -23.25 -12.39
N GLY A 55 -6.28 -24.42 -11.88
CA GLY A 55 -5.43 -25.62 -11.85
C GLY A 55 -4.33 -25.60 -10.78
N TYR A 56 -4.28 -24.57 -9.94
CA TYR A 56 -3.36 -24.46 -8.82
C TYR A 56 -4.11 -24.58 -7.50
N PRO A 57 -3.71 -25.49 -6.58
CA PRO A 57 -4.37 -25.62 -5.30
C PRO A 57 -4.03 -24.43 -4.39
N VAL A 58 -5.05 -23.78 -3.85
CA VAL A 58 -4.94 -22.78 -2.78
C VAL A 58 -5.88 -23.19 -1.67
N HIS A 59 -5.35 -23.40 -0.46
CA HIS A 59 -6.18 -23.64 0.72
C HIS A 59 -6.77 -22.31 1.23
N ILE A 60 -8.05 -22.30 1.57
CA ILE A 60 -8.72 -21.10 2.07
C ILE A 60 -9.27 -21.36 3.48
N THR A 61 -8.87 -20.51 4.43
CA THR A 61 -9.38 -20.48 5.81
C THR A 61 -10.14 -19.18 6.05
N VAL A 62 -11.24 -19.23 6.81
CA VAL A 62 -12.12 -18.08 7.07
C VAL A 62 -12.22 -17.79 8.55
N ASN A 63 -12.04 -16.52 8.93
CA ASN A 63 -12.21 -15.99 10.28
C ASN A 63 -11.50 -16.77 11.40
N ASP A 64 -10.30 -17.25 11.11
CA ASP A 64 -9.45 -17.93 12.08
C ASP A 64 -8.13 -17.15 12.24
N TYR A 65 -8.05 -16.32 13.28
CA TYR A 65 -6.82 -15.59 13.60
C TYR A 65 -5.66 -16.52 14.00
N ALA A 66 -5.95 -17.68 14.61
CA ALA A 66 -4.90 -18.64 14.97
C ALA A 66 -4.16 -19.17 13.74
N ALA A 67 -4.87 -19.29 12.60
CA ALA A 67 -4.25 -19.68 11.33
C ALA A 67 -3.24 -18.66 10.79
N LEU A 68 -3.12 -17.47 11.39
CA LEU A 68 -2.14 -16.44 10.99
C LEU A 68 -0.80 -16.57 11.73
N GLU A 69 -0.66 -17.45 12.73
CA GLU A 69 0.56 -17.59 13.54
C GLU A 69 1.84 -17.73 12.67
N ASP A 70 1.77 -18.57 11.66
CA ASP A 70 2.88 -18.87 10.73
C ASP A 70 2.71 -18.22 9.35
N ALA A 71 1.88 -17.18 9.22
CA ALA A 71 1.72 -16.47 7.96
C ALA A 71 2.99 -15.67 7.63
N ASP A 72 3.42 -15.75 6.36
CA ASP A 72 4.55 -14.93 5.86
C ASP A 72 4.17 -13.45 5.80
N VAL A 73 2.93 -13.18 5.36
CA VAL A 73 2.40 -11.82 5.15
C VAL A 73 0.96 -11.74 5.63
N VAL A 74 0.62 -10.66 6.31
CA VAL A 74 -0.78 -10.26 6.54
C VAL A 74 -1.00 -8.89 5.89
N VAL A 75 -2.09 -8.75 5.12
CA VAL A 75 -2.48 -7.49 4.47
C VAL A 75 -3.75 -6.96 5.13
N SER A 76 -3.68 -5.76 5.69
CA SER A 76 -4.84 -5.05 6.22
C SER A 76 -5.43 -4.13 5.17
N THR A 77 -6.70 -4.35 4.83
CA THR A 77 -7.49 -3.54 3.89
C THR A 77 -8.80 -3.09 4.52
N LEU A 78 -8.78 -2.85 5.84
CA LEU A 78 -9.92 -2.30 6.57
C LEU A 78 -10.29 -0.93 6.03
N GLY A 79 -11.56 -0.55 6.12
CA GLY A 79 -11.99 0.77 5.75
C GLY A 79 -13.51 0.90 5.69
N ASN A 80 -13.98 2.14 5.70
CA ASN A 80 -15.35 2.50 5.42
C ASN A 80 -15.38 3.64 4.40
N ILE A 81 -15.47 3.28 3.13
CA ILE A 81 -15.41 4.22 2.00
C ILE A 81 -16.51 5.30 2.05
N GLU A 82 -17.64 5.03 2.70
CA GLU A 82 -18.73 5.99 2.84
C GLU A 82 -18.32 7.22 3.65
N LEU A 83 -17.46 7.03 4.67
CA LEU A 83 -16.93 8.13 5.48
C LEU A 83 -16.05 9.06 4.67
N GLN A 84 -15.22 8.51 3.79
CA GLN A 84 -14.36 9.28 2.89
C GLN A 84 -15.18 9.94 1.77
N ALA A 85 -16.21 9.30 1.26
CA ALA A 85 -17.05 9.83 0.19
C ALA A 85 -17.79 11.10 0.60
N ASN A 86 -18.11 11.24 1.90
CA ASN A 86 -18.78 12.41 2.46
C ASN A 86 -17.81 13.55 2.82
N ASN A 87 -16.48 13.30 2.81
CA ASN A 87 -15.45 14.26 3.20
C ASN A 87 -14.24 14.16 2.24
N THR A 88 -14.45 14.49 0.98
CA THR A 88 -13.45 14.30 -0.09
C THR A 88 -12.17 15.11 0.10
N ASP A 89 -12.24 16.25 0.81
CA ASP A 89 -11.12 17.16 1.02
C ASP A 89 -10.31 16.84 2.29
N ASP A 90 -10.92 16.11 3.24
CA ASP A 90 -10.25 15.67 4.47
C ASP A 90 -9.78 14.22 4.33
N ARG A 91 -8.47 14.05 4.13
CA ARG A 91 -7.84 12.73 4.00
C ARG A 91 -7.78 11.93 5.30
N PHE A 92 -8.04 12.56 6.44
CA PHE A 92 -8.06 11.95 7.77
C PHE A 92 -9.47 11.70 8.31
N ALA A 93 -10.53 12.02 7.56
CA ALA A 93 -11.92 11.87 7.98
C ALA A 93 -12.28 10.44 8.45
N GLU A 94 -11.63 9.43 7.91
CA GLU A 94 -11.84 8.02 8.25
C GLU A 94 -11.07 7.59 9.52
N LEU A 95 -10.03 8.32 9.94
CA LEU A 95 -9.13 7.90 11.01
C LEU A 95 -9.83 7.64 12.36
N PRO A 96 -10.81 8.42 12.83
CA PRO A 96 -11.52 8.12 14.09
C PRO A 96 -12.26 6.79 14.08
N PHE A 97 -12.70 6.33 12.92
CA PHE A 97 -13.33 5.02 12.74
C PHE A 97 -12.27 3.92 12.60
N THR A 98 -11.33 4.08 11.68
CA THR A 98 -10.31 3.06 11.38
C THR A 98 -9.39 2.81 12.54
N SER A 99 -9.03 3.82 13.34
CA SER A 99 -8.16 3.64 14.52
C SER A 99 -8.73 2.64 15.53
N LYS A 100 -10.02 2.67 15.78
CA LYS A 100 -10.68 1.71 16.70
C LYS A 100 -10.60 0.28 16.19
N GLN A 101 -10.87 0.09 14.90
CA GLN A 101 -10.81 -1.22 14.24
C GLN A 101 -9.36 -1.75 14.21
N VAL A 102 -8.43 -0.89 13.85
CA VAL A 102 -6.98 -1.20 13.79
C VAL A 102 -6.45 -1.66 15.14
N VAL A 103 -6.81 -0.98 16.24
CA VAL A 103 -6.38 -1.37 17.58
C VAL A 103 -6.88 -2.76 17.95
N GLN A 104 -8.14 -3.09 17.62
CA GLN A 104 -8.67 -4.42 17.89
C GLN A 104 -7.95 -5.48 17.05
N VAL A 105 -7.83 -5.27 15.75
CA VAL A 105 -7.15 -6.20 14.84
C VAL A 105 -5.69 -6.39 15.21
N ALA A 106 -4.99 -5.33 15.61
CA ALA A 106 -3.61 -5.42 16.07
C ALA A 106 -3.46 -6.29 17.32
N ARG A 107 -4.42 -6.22 18.26
CA ARG A 107 -4.47 -7.10 19.44
C ARG A 107 -4.72 -8.55 19.07
N ASP A 108 -5.63 -8.79 18.13
CA ASP A 108 -5.96 -10.14 17.67
C ASP A 108 -4.79 -10.77 16.93
N LEU A 109 -4.09 -9.99 16.07
CA LEU A 109 -2.84 -10.41 15.42
C LEU A 109 -1.74 -10.72 16.44
N LYS A 110 -1.57 -9.89 17.45
CA LYS A 110 -0.60 -10.15 18.52
C LYS A 110 -0.95 -11.42 19.30
N ALA A 111 -2.23 -11.63 19.60
CA ALA A 111 -2.71 -12.80 20.31
C ALA A 111 -2.58 -14.08 19.49
N SER A 112 -2.64 -14.01 18.15
CA SER A 112 -2.42 -15.16 17.26
C SER A 112 -0.97 -15.65 17.23
N GLY A 113 -0.02 -14.85 17.72
CA GLY A 113 1.42 -15.17 17.61
C GLY A 113 2.04 -14.77 16.28
N PHE A 114 1.32 -14.04 15.42
CA PHE A 114 1.83 -13.57 14.14
C PHE A 114 3.15 -12.82 14.27
N SER A 115 4.14 -13.21 13.49
CA SER A 115 5.50 -12.65 13.48
C SER A 115 6.06 -12.34 12.08
N GLY A 116 5.22 -12.47 11.06
CA GLY A 116 5.55 -12.15 9.67
C GLY A 116 5.53 -10.66 9.36
N VAL A 117 5.38 -10.30 8.09
CA VAL A 117 5.32 -8.92 7.62
C VAL A 117 3.86 -8.45 7.52
N LEU A 118 3.55 -7.36 8.20
CA LEU A 118 2.23 -6.72 8.13
C LEU A 118 2.24 -5.60 7.08
N LEU A 119 1.44 -5.77 6.04
CA LEU A 119 1.21 -4.78 4.99
C LEU A 119 -0.07 -4.01 5.24
N VAL A 120 -0.01 -2.70 5.16
CA VAL A 120 -1.13 -1.81 5.45
C VAL A 120 -1.57 -1.08 4.18
N VAL A 121 -2.85 -1.24 3.85
CA VAL A 121 -3.52 -0.54 2.73
C VAL A 121 -4.55 0.46 3.25
N THR A 122 -5.06 0.20 4.45
CA THR A 122 -6.06 1.01 5.16
C THR A 122 -5.64 2.47 5.27
N ASN A 123 -6.53 3.38 4.89
CA ASN A 123 -6.31 4.83 4.97
C ASN A 123 -6.73 5.40 6.35
N PRO A 124 -6.11 6.55 6.75
CA PRO A 124 -4.91 7.19 6.17
C PRO A 124 -3.67 6.33 6.43
N VAL A 125 -3.03 5.84 5.35
CA VAL A 125 -2.12 4.69 5.41
C VAL A 125 -0.91 4.90 6.32
N ASP A 126 -0.30 6.07 6.31
CA ASP A 126 0.90 6.35 7.11
C ASP A 126 0.58 6.35 8.62
N ALA A 127 -0.52 7.00 8.99
CA ALA A 127 -1.04 7.03 10.36
C ALA A 127 -1.44 5.63 10.85
N VAL A 128 -2.16 4.88 10.02
CA VAL A 128 -2.62 3.53 10.33
C VAL A 128 -1.44 2.55 10.43
N THR A 129 -0.42 2.69 9.61
CA THR A 129 0.81 1.89 9.70
C THR A 129 1.51 2.11 11.04
N GLN A 130 1.59 3.35 11.51
CA GLN A 130 2.13 3.67 12.83
C GLN A 130 1.30 3.06 13.96
N LEU A 131 -0.03 3.13 13.89
CA LEU A 131 -0.91 2.50 14.89
C LEU A 131 -0.72 0.99 14.93
N TYR A 132 -0.69 0.32 13.78
CA TYR A 132 -0.41 -1.12 13.74
C TYR A 132 0.91 -1.47 14.40
N GLN A 133 1.98 -0.74 14.10
CA GLN A 133 3.29 -0.99 14.70
C GLN A 133 3.25 -0.84 16.23
N GLN A 134 2.58 0.19 16.73
CA GLN A 134 2.49 0.44 18.18
C GLN A 134 1.71 -0.67 18.92
N TYR A 135 0.59 -1.13 18.35
CA TYR A 135 -0.30 -2.06 19.04
C TYR A 135 0.06 -3.53 18.82
N THR A 136 0.63 -3.91 17.69
CA THR A 136 1.17 -5.25 17.46
C THR A 136 2.47 -5.48 18.24
N GLY A 137 3.31 -4.44 18.32
CA GLY A 137 4.67 -4.52 18.84
C GLY A 137 5.65 -5.20 17.89
N LEU A 138 5.27 -5.43 16.64
CA LEU A 138 6.18 -5.91 15.60
C LEU A 138 7.34 -4.92 15.38
N PRO A 139 8.52 -5.39 14.95
CA PRO A 139 9.60 -4.51 14.52
C PRO A 139 9.13 -3.51 13.46
N LYS A 140 9.68 -2.29 13.48
CA LYS A 140 9.30 -1.24 12.53
C LYS A 140 9.50 -1.64 11.07
N GLU A 141 10.48 -2.50 10.83
CA GLU A 141 10.81 -3.05 9.52
C GLU A 141 9.76 -4.03 8.99
N GLN A 142 9.00 -4.66 9.89
CA GLN A 142 7.97 -5.65 9.55
C GLN A 142 6.57 -5.04 9.38
N VAL A 143 6.37 -3.74 9.63
CA VAL A 143 5.09 -3.06 9.42
C VAL A 143 5.27 -2.02 8.32
N ILE A 144 4.62 -2.24 7.18
CA ILE A 144 4.86 -1.48 5.94
C ILE A 144 3.51 -1.04 5.38
N GLY A 145 3.32 0.26 5.17
CA GLY A 145 2.17 0.76 4.43
C GLY A 145 2.44 0.79 2.91
N THR A 146 1.40 0.71 2.11
CA THR A 146 1.53 0.88 0.65
C THR A 146 2.08 2.26 0.27
N GLY A 147 1.93 3.26 1.16
CA GLY A 147 2.48 4.60 0.99
C GLY A 147 2.19 5.20 -0.37
N THR A 148 3.20 5.72 -1.01
CA THR A 148 3.10 6.35 -2.33
C THR A 148 3.38 5.39 -3.51
N LEU A 149 3.29 4.08 -3.30
CA LEU A 149 3.55 3.07 -4.34
C LEU A 149 2.59 3.21 -5.53
N LEU A 150 1.28 3.35 -5.26
CA LEU A 150 0.28 3.57 -6.31
C LEU A 150 0.42 4.97 -6.96
N ASP A 151 0.73 6.00 -6.16
CA ASP A 151 0.89 7.36 -6.66
C ASP A 151 2.11 7.46 -7.59
N THR A 152 3.20 6.76 -7.24
CA THR A 152 4.37 6.60 -8.11
C THR A 152 4.00 5.87 -9.42
N ALA A 153 3.17 4.84 -9.37
CA ALA A 153 2.73 4.15 -10.57
C ALA A 153 1.88 5.07 -11.48
N ARG A 154 1.04 5.92 -10.88
CA ARG A 154 0.26 6.95 -11.61
C ARG A 154 1.16 7.98 -12.27
N MET A 155 2.15 8.49 -11.55
CA MET A 155 3.17 9.40 -12.09
C MET A 155 3.91 8.76 -13.27
N LYS A 156 4.42 7.52 -13.09
CA LYS A 156 5.12 6.78 -14.15
C LYS A 156 4.25 6.61 -15.40
N ARG A 157 2.95 6.31 -15.23
CA ARG A 157 1.99 6.21 -16.33
C ARG A 157 1.84 7.56 -17.04
N ALA A 158 1.61 8.66 -16.31
CA ALA A 158 1.41 9.99 -16.89
C ALA A 158 2.64 10.47 -17.68
N VAL A 159 3.85 10.23 -17.16
CA VAL A 159 5.11 10.51 -17.87
C VAL A 159 5.25 9.63 -19.11
N ALA A 160 4.99 8.34 -18.99
CA ALA A 160 5.11 7.37 -20.07
C ALA A 160 4.16 7.66 -21.24
N ASP A 161 2.92 8.06 -20.94
CA ASP A 161 1.92 8.44 -21.94
C ASP A 161 2.39 9.66 -22.76
N ARG A 162 3.04 10.66 -22.11
CA ARG A 162 3.62 11.84 -22.80
C ARG A 162 4.79 11.49 -23.72
N LEU A 163 5.65 10.55 -23.29
CA LEU A 163 6.86 10.17 -24.02
C LEU A 163 6.70 8.94 -24.91
N GLN A 164 5.50 8.35 -24.95
CA GLN A 164 5.17 7.14 -25.72
C GLN A 164 6.16 6.00 -25.40
N VAL A 165 6.36 5.75 -24.09
CA VAL A 165 7.19 4.65 -23.58
C VAL A 165 6.40 3.76 -22.61
N SER A 166 6.95 2.60 -22.26
CA SER A 166 6.38 1.80 -21.16
C SER A 166 6.51 2.51 -19.82
N PRO A 167 5.50 2.49 -18.93
CA PRO A 167 5.66 2.97 -17.55
C PRO A 167 6.83 2.32 -16.81
N ALA A 168 7.18 1.07 -17.14
CA ALA A 168 8.36 0.39 -16.59
C ALA A 168 9.70 1.04 -17.00
N SER A 169 9.72 1.86 -18.04
CA SER A 169 10.90 2.61 -18.48
C SER A 169 11.07 3.95 -17.76
N VAL A 170 10.14 4.30 -16.86
CA VAL A 170 10.21 5.52 -16.04
C VAL A 170 10.69 5.14 -14.66
N SER A 171 11.79 5.71 -14.18
CA SER A 171 12.24 5.62 -12.79
C SER A 171 11.84 6.87 -12.01
N GLY A 172 11.95 6.80 -10.68
CA GLY A 172 11.62 7.92 -9.78
C GLY A 172 10.36 7.67 -8.96
N TYR A 173 10.03 8.63 -8.08
CA TYR A 173 9.11 8.41 -6.98
C TYR A 173 8.20 9.61 -6.72
N ASN A 174 7.01 9.30 -6.26
CA ASN A 174 6.18 10.17 -5.45
C ASN A 174 6.53 9.92 -3.98
N LEU A 175 6.74 10.96 -3.18
CA LEU A 175 7.22 10.89 -1.79
C LEU A 175 6.25 11.55 -0.82
N GLY A 176 6.44 11.26 0.47
CA GLY A 176 5.73 11.90 1.58
C GLY A 176 4.48 11.15 2.02
N GLU A 177 3.52 11.88 2.54
CA GLU A 177 2.21 11.36 2.97
C GLU A 177 1.42 10.84 1.77
N HIS A 178 0.77 9.69 1.91
CA HIS A 178 -0.25 9.30 0.95
C HIS A 178 -1.52 10.14 1.16
N GLY A 179 -1.48 11.39 0.76
CA GLY A 179 -2.52 12.39 0.99
C GLY A 179 -2.28 13.67 0.18
N ASN A 180 -2.65 14.80 0.80
CA ASN A 180 -2.59 16.10 0.11
C ASN A 180 -1.18 16.70 0.06
N SER A 181 -0.27 16.27 0.95
CA SER A 181 1.10 16.79 1.02
C SER A 181 2.13 15.94 0.28
N GLN A 182 1.71 14.89 -0.45
CA GLN A 182 2.60 14.14 -1.32
C GLN A 182 3.15 15.00 -2.48
N PHE A 183 4.32 14.65 -2.98
CA PHE A 183 4.90 15.33 -4.12
C PHE A 183 5.75 14.39 -4.98
N VAL A 184 5.91 14.70 -6.25
CA VAL A 184 6.85 14.00 -7.12
C VAL A 184 8.24 14.58 -6.93
N ALA A 185 9.21 13.72 -6.60
CA ALA A 185 10.62 14.10 -6.54
C ALA A 185 11.20 14.14 -7.98
N TRP A 186 10.94 15.23 -8.70
CA TRP A 186 11.33 15.37 -10.10
C TRP A 186 12.83 15.27 -10.31
N SER A 187 13.64 15.66 -9.31
CA SER A 187 15.11 15.49 -9.33
C SER A 187 15.53 14.03 -9.47
N GLN A 188 14.67 13.09 -9.09
CA GLN A 188 14.92 11.64 -9.09
C GLN A 188 14.30 10.93 -10.29
N VAL A 189 13.48 11.62 -11.10
CA VAL A 189 12.79 10.98 -12.24
C VAL A 189 13.72 10.92 -13.46
N ARG A 190 13.84 9.72 -14.05
CA ARG A 190 14.67 9.44 -15.22
C ARG A 190 13.89 8.65 -16.26
N VAL A 191 14.10 8.98 -17.54
CA VAL A 191 13.55 8.25 -18.69
C VAL A 191 14.59 8.22 -19.81
N LYS A 192 14.78 7.07 -20.43
CA LYS A 192 15.77 6.91 -21.53
C LYS A 192 17.19 7.35 -21.15
N GLY A 193 17.55 7.32 -19.85
CA GLY A 193 18.83 7.77 -19.33
C GLY A 193 18.95 9.28 -19.06
N HIS A 194 17.92 10.08 -19.40
CA HIS A 194 17.89 11.53 -19.18
C HIS A 194 17.16 11.88 -17.88
N ALA A 195 17.52 12.98 -17.24
CA ALA A 195 16.70 13.59 -16.22
C ALA A 195 15.39 14.07 -16.84
N ILE A 196 14.28 13.92 -16.14
CA ILE A 196 12.98 14.37 -16.66
C ILE A 196 12.94 15.89 -16.87
N THR A 197 13.68 16.63 -16.05
CA THR A 197 13.84 18.08 -16.12
C THR A 197 14.60 18.57 -17.37
N ASP A 198 15.29 17.66 -18.07
CA ASP A 198 15.91 17.95 -19.36
C ASP A 198 14.92 17.78 -20.53
N LEU A 199 13.80 17.09 -20.29
CA LEU A 199 12.82 16.71 -21.31
C LEU A 199 11.54 17.56 -21.24
N PHE A 200 11.21 18.10 -20.07
CA PHE A 200 9.99 18.87 -19.83
C PHE A 200 10.28 20.15 -19.06
N SER A 201 9.55 21.21 -19.42
CA SER A 201 9.51 22.45 -18.64
C SER A 201 8.80 22.25 -17.29
N GLN A 202 8.97 23.19 -16.35
CA GLN A 202 8.28 23.12 -15.06
C GLN A 202 6.74 23.12 -15.23
N GLU A 203 6.21 23.89 -16.16
CA GLU A 203 4.77 23.93 -16.45
C GLU A 203 4.24 22.57 -16.92
N GLU A 204 5.00 21.86 -17.75
CA GLU A 204 4.65 20.49 -18.19
C GLU A 204 4.74 19.47 -17.04
N LEU A 205 5.75 19.59 -16.18
CA LEU A 205 5.87 18.74 -14.98
C LEU A 205 4.71 18.97 -14.00
N ASP A 206 4.29 20.21 -13.80
CA ASP A 206 3.14 20.57 -12.98
C ASP A 206 1.84 20.00 -13.57
N ALA A 207 1.67 20.05 -14.89
CA ALA A 207 0.55 19.43 -15.58
C ALA A 207 0.52 17.90 -15.43
N ILE A 208 1.68 17.25 -15.53
CA ILE A 208 1.82 15.78 -15.30
C ILE A 208 1.48 15.41 -13.86
N ASN A 209 1.98 16.19 -12.89
CA ASN A 209 1.67 15.98 -11.48
C ASN A 209 0.17 16.10 -11.21
N TYR A 210 -0.46 17.15 -11.71
CA TYR A 210 -1.90 17.37 -11.59
C TYR A 210 -2.72 16.21 -12.20
N GLU A 211 -2.36 15.73 -13.38
CA GLU A 211 -3.01 14.59 -14.04
C GLU A 211 -2.86 13.31 -13.21
N SER A 212 -1.67 13.08 -12.67
CA SER A 212 -1.38 11.93 -11.82
C SER A 212 -2.27 11.91 -10.57
N LEU A 213 -2.37 13.04 -9.87
CA LEU A 213 -3.23 13.21 -8.69
C LEU A 213 -4.71 13.06 -9.03
N ARG A 214 -5.17 13.71 -10.12
CA ARG A 214 -6.57 13.61 -10.56
C ARG A 214 -6.96 12.22 -11.03
N GLY A 215 -6.03 11.38 -11.45
CA GLY A 215 -6.32 9.99 -11.83
C GLY A 215 -7.02 9.21 -10.70
N GLY A 216 -6.65 9.44 -9.45
CA GLY A 216 -7.32 8.89 -8.29
C GLY A 216 -8.77 9.37 -8.14
N HIS A 217 -8.99 10.67 -8.29
CA HIS A 217 -10.33 11.28 -8.25
C HIS A 217 -11.23 10.76 -9.38
N THR A 218 -10.72 10.69 -10.62
CA THR A 218 -11.47 10.16 -11.77
C THR A 218 -11.97 8.75 -11.50
N VAL A 219 -11.11 7.86 -10.96
CA VAL A 219 -11.51 6.50 -10.61
C VAL A 219 -12.56 6.50 -9.49
N PHE A 220 -12.34 7.30 -8.44
CA PHE A 220 -13.27 7.38 -7.30
C PHE A 220 -14.65 7.89 -7.72
N PHE A 221 -14.73 9.01 -8.43
CA PHE A 221 -16.02 9.57 -8.87
C PHE A 221 -16.72 8.71 -9.94
N GLY A 222 -15.97 7.92 -10.71
CA GLY A 222 -16.56 7.01 -11.70
C GLY A 222 -17.09 5.70 -11.11
N LYS A 223 -16.55 5.24 -9.97
CA LYS A 223 -16.88 3.95 -9.36
C LYS A 223 -17.36 4.04 -7.92
N PHE A 224 -17.19 5.18 -7.26
CA PHE A 224 -17.38 5.42 -5.82
C PHE A 224 -16.42 4.64 -4.91
N TYR A 225 -15.40 3.98 -5.47
CA TYR A 225 -14.30 3.33 -4.77
C TYR A 225 -13.10 3.13 -5.71
N THR A 226 -11.94 2.83 -5.14
CA THR A 226 -10.76 2.34 -5.87
C THR A 226 -10.46 0.91 -5.43
N ASN A 227 -10.04 0.04 -6.34
CA ASN A 227 -9.68 -1.34 -6.01
C ASN A 227 -8.55 -1.89 -6.88
N PHE A 228 -8.66 -1.93 -8.20
CA PHE A 228 -7.72 -2.64 -9.06
C PHE A 228 -6.27 -2.16 -8.94
N GLY A 229 -6.05 -0.84 -9.00
CA GLY A 229 -4.70 -0.28 -8.93
C GLY A 229 -4.04 -0.49 -7.56
N ILE A 230 -4.82 -0.29 -6.48
CA ILE A 230 -4.29 -0.48 -5.12
C ILE A 230 -4.11 -1.96 -4.78
N ALA A 231 -4.99 -2.84 -5.24
CA ALA A 231 -4.81 -4.28 -5.07
C ALA A 231 -3.56 -4.77 -5.82
N ALA A 232 -3.30 -4.27 -7.04
CA ALA A 232 -2.07 -4.59 -7.78
C ALA A 232 -0.81 -4.08 -7.07
N ALA A 233 -0.85 -2.89 -6.47
CA ALA A 233 0.26 -2.34 -5.68
C ALA A 233 0.51 -3.19 -4.41
N ALA A 234 -0.55 -3.52 -3.66
CA ALA A 234 -0.46 -4.38 -2.48
C ALA A 234 0.04 -5.80 -2.82
N GLN A 235 -0.40 -6.35 -3.95
CA GLN A 235 0.08 -7.65 -4.43
C GLN A 235 1.57 -7.61 -4.76
N ARG A 236 2.04 -6.60 -5.49
CA ARG A 236 3.47 -6.43 -5.80
C ARG A 236 4.30 -6.34 -4.53
N LEU A 237 3.81 -5.60 -3.53
CA LEU A 237 4.48 -5.50 -2.24
C LEU A 237 4.51 -6.84 -1.49
N ALA A 238 3.40 -7.59 -1.48
CA ALA A 238 3.36 -8.93 -0.91
C ALA A 238 4.27 -9.92 -1.64
N GLU A 239 4.32 -9.87 -2.97
CA GLU A 239 5.22 -10.68 -3.80
C GLU A 239 6.71 -10.37 -3.50
N ALA A 240 7.06 -9.10 -3.22
CA ALA A 240 8.41 -8.73 -2.84
C ALA A 240 8.84 -9.38 -1.52
N VAL A 241 7.94 -9.48 -0.55
CA VAL A 241 8.18 -10.17 0.72
C VAL A 241 8.26 -11.68 0.51
N ILE A 242 7.26 -12.29 -0.15
CA ILE A 242 7.16 -13.74 -0.35
C ILE A 242 8.34 -14.29 -1.13
N ASN A 243 8.77 -13.58 -2.18
CA ASN A 243 9.84 -14.02 -3.07
C ASN A 243 11.22 -13.56 -2.63
N ASP A 244 11.31 -12.79 -1.52
CA ASP A 244 12.57 -12.18 -1.06
C ASP A 244 13.29 -11.42 -2.18
N SER A 245 12.53 -10.60 -2.91
CA SER A 245 13.01 -10.05 -4.19
C SER A 245 14.00 -8.90 -4.03
N HIS A 246 14.13 -8.33 -2.84
CA HIS A 246 14.93 -7.12 -2.57
C HIS A 246 14.58 -5.98 -3.53
N GLU A 247 13.30 -5.79 -3.75
CA GLU A 247 12.80 -4.78 -4.69
C GLU A 247 12.75 -3.41 -4.04
N GLU A 248 13.18 -2.39 -4.78
CA GLU A 248 13.10 -1.00 -4.39
C GLU A 248 11.67 -0.46 -4.60
N MET A 249 11.04 0.00 -3.52
CA MET A 249 9.65 0.46 -3.53
C MET A 249 9.44 1.70 -2.67
N PRO A 250 8.68 2.71 -3.13
CA PRO A 250 8.29 3.89 -2.34
C PRO A 250 7.10 3.55 -1.44
N VAL A 251 7.38 2.83 -0.38
CA VAL A 251 6.40 2.36 0.61
C VAL A 251 6.39 3.24 1.85
N SER A 252 5.29 3.23 2.60
CA SER A 252 5.24 3.85 3.92
C SER A 252 6.08 3.02 4.88
N ASN A 253 7.23 3.57 5.26
CA ASN A 253 8.18 2.95 6.17
C ASN A 253 8.63 3.96 7.23
N TYR A 254 9.04 3.45 8.40
CA TYR A 254 9.48 4.32 9.48
C TYR A 254 10.81 5.00 9.15
N ARG A 255 10.80 6.33 9.18
CA ARG A 255 11.98 7.17 8.95
C ARG A 255 12.40 7.83 10.28
N PRO A 256 13.51 7.39 10.89
CA PRO A 256 13.95 7.92 12.20
C PRO A 256 14.18 9.42 12.19
N GLU A 257 14.69 9.97 11.09
CA GLU A 257 14.98 11.39 10.90
C GLU A 257 13.73 12.27 10.92
N TYR A 258 12.57 11.71 10.55
CA TYR A 258 11.27 12.39 10.61
C TYR A 258 10.42 11.95 11.80
N GLY A 259 10.78 10.83 12.45
CA GLY A 259 10.07 10.29 13.61
C GLY A 259 8.67 9.75 13.29
N THR A 260 8.37 9.40 12.03
CA THR A 260 7.09 8.90 11.57
C THR A 260 7.24 7.91 10.41
N TYR A 261 6.14 7.26 10.06
CA TYR A 261 5.99 6.52 8.80
C TYR A 261 5.60 7.48 7.69
N LEU A 262 6.20 7.35 6.51
CA LEU A 262 5.83 8.09 5.30
C LEU A 262 6.33 7.37 4.05
N GLY A 263 5.75 7.68 2.90
CA GLY A 263 6.13 7.13 1.61
C GLY A 263 7.53 7.57 1.19
N TYR A 264 8.47 6.63 1.22
CA TYR A 264 9.87 6.83 0.83
C TYR A 264 10.46 5.51 0.32
N PRO A 265 11.38 5.51 -0.67
CA PRO A 265 11.94 4.28 -1.19
C PRO A 265 12.74 3.52 -0.14
N ALA A 266 12.53 2.22 -0.16
CA ALA A 266 13.23 1.24 0.65
C ALA A 266 13.35 -0.08 -0.11
N ILE A 267 14.34 -0.89 0.23
CA ILE A 267 14.47 -2.25 -0.27
C ILE A 267 13.58 -3.17 0.57
N VAL A 268 12.68 -3.87 -0.10
CA VAL A 268 11.73 -4.80 0.52
C VAL A 268 12.11 -6.25 0.21
N GLY A 269 12.17 -7.06 1.24
CA GLY A 269 12.44 -8.49 1.15
C GLY A 269 11.67 -9.29 2.21
N ARG A 270 12.01 -10.54 2.41
CA ARG A 270 11.28 -11.49 3.26
C ARG A 270 11.11 -11.03 4.72
N LYS A 271 12.01 -10.21 5.23
CA LYS A 271 11.95 -9.67 6.59
C LYS A 271 11.29 -8.29 6.67
N GLY A 272 10.66 -7.85 5.60
CA GLY A 272 10.12 -6.50 5.47
C GLY A 272 11.14 -5.52 4.88
N ILE A 273 11.33 -4.37 5.51
CA ILE A 273 12.32 -3.38 5.09
C ILE A 273 13.73 -3.90 5.41
N ILE A 274 14.50 -4.16 4.36
CA ILE A 274 15.90 -4.62 4.46
C ILE A 274 16.85 -3.43 4.55
N GLU A 275 16.57 -2.37 3.78
CA GLU A 275 17.38 -1.16 3.71
C GLU A 275 16.51 0.06 3.46
N ARG A 276 16.78 1.15 4.16
CA ARG A 276 16.19 2.47 3.90
C ARG A 276 17.11 3.23 2.99
N LEU A 277 16.59 3.70 1.87
CA LEU A 277 17.41 4.44 0.91
C LEU A 277 17.51 5.91 1.28
N ASP A 278 18.60 6.54 0.91
CA ASP A 278 18.80 7.98 1.00
C ASP A 278 18.84 8.59 -0.41
N LEU A 279 17.97 9.56 -0.66
CA LEU A 279 17.89 10.25 -1.94
C LEU A 279 18.62 11.59 -1.88
N HIS A 280 19.29 11.94 -2.96
CA HIS A 280 19.84 13.28 -3.15
C HIS A 280 18.74 14.24 -3.62
N LEU A 281 17.88 14.66 -2.68
CA LEU A 281 16.80 15.60 -2.94
C LEU A 281 17.30 17.04 -3.00
N THR A 282 16.61 17.89 -3.78
CA THR A 282 16.81 19.36 -3.75
C THR A 282 16.35 19.92 -2.41
N GLU A 283 16.76 21.15 -2.06
CA GLU A 283 16.32 21.79 -0.82
C GLU A 283 14.78 21.95 -0.78
N GLU A 284 14.18 22.33 -1.92
CA GLU A 284 12.71 22.43 -2.02
C GLU A 284 12.00 21.07 -1.78
N GLU A 285 12.56 19.99 -2.32
CA GLU A 285 12.02 18.64 -2.11
C GLU A 285 12.17 18.17 -0.66
N LYS A 286 13.27 18.55 0.01
CA LYS A 286 13.46 18.30 1.45
C LYS A 286 12.45 19.06 2.32
N GLU A 287 12.17 20.33 1.99
CA GLU A 287 11.15 21.13 2.67
C GLU A 287 9.75 20.52 2.50
N LYS A 288 9.39 20.09 1.28
CA LYS A 288 8.13 19.38 1.02
C LYS A 288 8.02 18.08 1.83
N LEU A 289 9.12 17.32 1.92
CA LEU A 289 9.14 16.08 2.67
C LEU A 289 8.99 16.32 4.18
N LEU A 290 9.64 17.35 4.71
CA LEU A 290 9.49 17.75 6.12
C LEU A 290 8.05 18.18 6.41
N HIS A 291 7.45 19.02 5.57
CA HIS A 291 6.04 19.41 5.68
C HIS A 291 5.11 18.21 5.69
N SER A 292 5.35 17.24 4.79
CA SER A 292 4.57 16.00 4.71
C SER A 292 4.67 15.17 6.00
N ALA A 293 5.88 15.04 6.55
CA ALA A 293 6.10 14.36 7.83
C ALA A 293 5.41 15.06 9.02
N GLU A 294 5.39 16.39 9.04
CA GLU A 294 4.69 17.19 10.05
C GLU A 294 3.18 17.00 9.94
N THR A 295 2.62 17.03 8.72
CA THR A 295 1.20 16.78 8.45
C THR A 295 0.75 15.43 9.03
N ILE A 296 1.53 14.36 8.83
CA ILE A 296 1.22 13.04 9.40
C ILE A 296 1.24 13.11 10.94
N LYS A 297 2.28 13.69 11.53
CA LYS A 297 2.43 13.75 13.00
C LYS A 297 1.33 14.57 13.69
N GLU A 298 0.88 15.65 13.08
CA GLU A 298 -0.20 16.49 13.62
C GLU A 298 -1.53 15.75 13.68
N ASN A 299 -1.78 14.88 12.71
CA ASN A 299 -3.02 14.10 12.62
C ASN A 299 -2.95 12.73 13.33
N THR A 300 -1.80 12.36 13.90
CA THR A 300 -1.60 11.08 14.63
C THR A 300 -1.35 11.26 16.13
N ARG A 301 -1.46 12.47 16.65
CA ARG A 301 -1.31 12.78 18.08
C ARG A 301 -2.50 12.42 18.93
#